data_a12c7fe743eda6a5c6d179cdf9d392c2
#
_entry.id   a12c7fe743eda6a5c6d179cdf9d392c2
#
_cell.length_a   1.000
_cell.length_b   1.000
_cell.length_c   1.000
_cell.angle_alpha   90.00
_cell.angle_beta   90.00
_cell.angle_gamma   90.00
#
_symmetry.space_group_name_H-M   'P 1'
#
loop_
_entity.id
_entity.type
_entity.pdbx_description
1 polymer ?
#
loop_
_entity_poly.entity_id
_entity_poly.type
_entity_poly.pdbx_seq_one_letter_code
_entity_poly.pdbx_strand_id
1 'polypeptide(L)'
;MDFGNAANPRTQKVALDFEDFGHALVLIKAGADHAASTADYAAIPSEMQSVATKLGHTRLCEVDLDRRIADLRQEYGDRAVLRCVHYWFENDLVDRRWEALQIGDIDAFLNLTRASGASSAMYLQNVAAELGREQPAMCALGLAEHILNGRGAARIHGGGFGGTIQAFVPLDIVDAFIAQMDAWLGVGSSRRHKVSDKGAYAAWL
;
A
#
# COMPACT_ATOMS: atom_id res chain seq x y z
N MET A 1 -11.45 3.63 -7.32
CA MET A 1 -12.54 2.63 -7.48
C MET A 1 -13.19 2.39 -6.12
N ASP A 2 -14.50 2.46 -6.06
CA ASP A 2 -15.29 2.15 -4.86
C ASP A 2 -16.07 0.84 -5.14
N PHE A 3 -15.78 -0.18 -4.36
CA PHE A 3 -16.40 -1.51 -4.42
C PHE A 3 -17.55 -1.68 -3.41
N GLY A 4 -18.10 -0.59 -2.90
CA GLY A 4 -19.27 -0.62 -2.02
C GLY A 4 -20.43 -1.44 -2.60
N ASN A 5 -20.57 -1.47 -3.92
CA ASN A 5 -21.36 -2.46 -4.66
C ASN A 5 -20.43 -3.24 -5.58
N ALA A 6 -20.07 -4.48 -5.21
CA ALA A 6 -19.16 -5.30 -5.98
C ALA A 6 -19.68 -5.66 -7.39
N ALA A 7 -21.00 -5.73 -7.58
CA ALA A 7 -21.62 -6.01 -8.89
C ALA A 7 -21.58 -4.77 -9.81
N ASN A 8 -21.45 -3.57 -9.26
CA ASN A 8 -21.40 -2.32 -10.03
C ASN A 8 -20.46 -1.32 -9.33
N PRO A 9 -19.14 -1.53 -9.40
CA PRO A 9 -18.18 -0.65 -8.76
C PRO A 9 -18.18 0.74 -9.41
N ARG A 10 -18.14 1.78 -8.56
CA ARG A 10 -18.00 3.16 -9.03
C ARG A 10 -16.55 3.48 -9.31
N THR A 11 -16.28 4.09 -10.47
CA THR A 11 -14.94 4.53 -10.86
C THR A 11 -14.91 6.02 -11.12
N GLN A 12 -13.87 6.66 -10.63
CA GLN A 12 -13.55 8.05 -10.95
C GLN A 12 -12.14 8.10 -11.54
N LYS A 13 -11.92 9.00 -12.49
CA LYS A 13 -10.61 9.19 -13.14
C LYS A 13 -10.09 10.59 -12.85
N VAL A 14 -8.79 10.68 -12.61
CA VAL A 14 -8.02 11.91 -12.66
C VAL A 14 -6.94 11.75 -13.74
N ALA A 15 -6.79 12.75 -14.58
CA ALA A 15 -5.66 12.83 -15.50
C ALA A 15 -4.50 13.43 -14.73
N LEU A 16 -3.46 12.65 -14.49
CA LEU A 16 -2.32 13.04 -13.67
C LEU A 16 -1.05 12.38 -14.21
N ASP A 17 0.00 13.18 -14.44
CA ASP A 17 1.37 12.70 -14.50
C ASP A 17 2.12 13.21 -13.26
N PHE A 18 2.69 12.31 -12.46
CA PHE A 18 3.46 12.71 -11.28
C PHE A 18 4.71 13.51 -11.62
N GLU A 19 5.21 13.41 -12.85
CA GLU A 19 6.33 14.20 -13.33
C GLU A 19 5.99 15.69 -13.45
N ASP A 20 4.74 16.03 -13.74
CA ASP A 20 4.26 17.43 -13.73
C ASP A 20 4.31 18.05 -12.32
N PHE A 21 4.34 17.23 -11.30
CA PHE A 21 4.48 17.62 -9.88
C PHE A 21 5.88 17.35 -9.33
N GLY A 22 6.87 17.17 -10.21
CA GLY A 22 8.27 17.02 -9.83
C GLY A 22 8.64 15.66 -9.22
N HIS A 23 7.81 14.61 -9.39
CA HIS A 23 8.04 13.27 -8.86
C HIS A 23 7.94 12.19 -9.92
N ALA A 24 8.75 11.14 -9.80
CA ALA A 24 8.65 9.93 -10.60
C ALA A 24 8.07 8.78 -9.77
N LEU A 25 7.24 7.94 -10.38
CA LEU A 25 6.84 6.66 -9.81
C LEU A 25 7.94 5.63 -10.07
N VAL A 26 8.48 5.03 -9.01
CA VAL A 26 9.48 3.96 -9.09
C VAL A 26 8.92 2.72 -8.41
N LEU A 27 8.96 1.58 -9.11
CA LEU A 27 8.69 0.26 -8.53
C LEU A 27 10.01 -0.44 -8.24
N ILE A 28 10.12 -1.01 -7.04
CA ILE A 28 11.33 -1.66 -6.54
C ILE A 28 10.99 -3.10 -6.15
N LYS A 29 11.71 -4.07 -6.72
CA LYS A 29 11.64 -5.48 -6.34
C LYS A 29 12.53 -5.70 -5.11
N ALA A 30 11.92 -6.10 -4.00
CA ALA A 30 12.65 -6.36 -2.75
C ALA A 30 13.17 -7.80 -2.63
N GLY A 31 12.79 -8.70 -3.55
CA GLY A 31 13.34 -10.07 -3.59
C GLY A 31 12.58 -11.12 -2.77
N ALA A 32 11.37 -10.82 -2.27
CA ALA A 32 10.54 -11.85 -1.63
C ALA A 32 9.78 -12.69 -2.65
N ASP A 33 9.56 -13.97 -2.33
CA ASP A 33 8.72 -14.87 -3.12
C ASP A 33 7.29 -14.89 -2.58
N HIS A 34 6.31 -14.65 -3.45
CA HIS A 34 4.88 -14.71 -3.13
C HIS A 34 4.38 -16.11 -2.74
N ALA A 35 5.01 -17.16 -3.24
CA ALA A 35 4.51 -18.53 -3.09
C ALA A 35 4.47 -18.98 -1.62
N ALA A 36 5.42 -18.50 -0.79
CA ALA A 36 5.51 -18.86 0.61
C ALA A 36 4.46 -18.14 1.49
N SER A 37 3.82 -17.08 1.00
CA SER A 37 2.95 -16.21 1.80
C SER A 37 1.46 -16.32 1.47
N THR A 38 1.04 -17.35 0.74
CA THR A 38 -0.37 -17.51 0.31
C THR A 38 -1.33 -17.60 1.49
N ALA A 39 -0.95 -18.31 2.56
CA ALA A 39 -1.76 -18.45 3.76
C ALA A 39 -1.93 -17.11 4.51
N ASP A 40 -0.85 -16.37 4.65
CA ASP A 40 -0.86 -15.05 5.32
C ASP A 40 -1.68 -14.03 4.54
N TYR A 41 -1.56 -14.06 3.20
CA TYR A 41 -2.38 -13.23 2.32
C TYR A 41 -3.87 -13.54 2.48
N ALA A 42 -4.25 -14.83 2.50
CA ALA A 42 -5.64 -15.26 2.70
C ALA A 42 -6.17 -14.97 4.11
N ALA A 43 -5.30 -14.94 5.12
CA ALA A 43 -5.69 -14.64 6.49
C ALA A 43 -6.19 -13.20 6.67
N ILE A 44 -5.72 -12.23 5.86
CA ILE A 44 -6.15 -10.83 5.98
C ILE A 44 -7.66 -10.69 5.79
N PRO A 45 -8.25 -11.02 4.62
CA PRO A 45 -9.69 -10.90 4.43
C PRO A 45 -10.49 -11.83 5.35
N SER A 46 -9.97 -13.01 5.68
CA SER A 46 -10.64 -13.96 6.57
C SER A 46 -10.82 -13.41 7.99
N GLU A 47 -9.79 -12.82 8.58
CA GLU A 47 -9.86 -12.21 9.91
C GLU A 47 -10.79 -10.98 9.92
N MET A 48 -10.69 -10.11 8.91
CA MET A 48 -11.59 -8.96 8.77
C MET A 48 -13.05 -9.38 8.63
N GLN A 49 -13.32 -10.42 7.83
CA GLN A 49 -14.67 -10.95 7.63
C GLN A 49 -15.23 -11.59 8.91
N SER A 50 -14.41 -12.29 9.67
CA SER A 50 -14.81 -12.89 10.94
C SER A 50 -15.28 -11.81 11.95
N VAL A 51 -14.54 -10.69 12.04
CA VAL A 51 -14.92 -9.55 12.88
C VAL A 51 -16.22 -8.91 12.39
N ALA A 52 -16.36 -8.64 11.08
CA ALA A 52 -17.59 -8.07 10.53
C ALA A 52 -18.81 -8.95 10.82
N THR A 53 -18.71 -10.26 10.60
CA THR A 53 -19.77 -11.24 10.85
C THR A 53 -20.17 -11.28 12.32
N LYS A 54 -19.21 -11.24 13.25
CA LYS A 54 -19.47 -11.18 14.69
C LYS A 54 -20.26 -9.96 15.10
N LEU A 55 -20.03 -8.84 14.41
CA LEU A 55 -20.75 -7.59 14.64
C LEU A 55 -22.09 -7.51 13.91
N GLY A 56 -22.50 -8.58 13.22
CA GLY A 56 -23.79 -8.68 12.51
C GLY A 56 -23.78 -8.02 11.12
N HIS A 57 -22.60 -7.81 10.55
CA HIS A 57 -22.42 -7.16 9.25
C HIS A 57 -21.76 -8.08 8.24
N THR A 58 -21.96 -7.79 6.97
CA THR A 58 -21.32 -8.51 5.85
C THR A 58 -19.96 -7.93 5.50
N ARG A 59 -19.70 -6.66 5.87
CA ARG A 59 -18.49 -5.92 5.54
C ARG A 59 -18.12 -4.95 6.66
N LEU A 60 -16.81 -4.70 6.81
CA LEU A 60 -16.28 -3.78 7.83
C LEU A 60 -16.69 -2.32 7.63
N CYS A 61 -16.97 -1.89 6.40
CA CYS A 61 -17.44 -0.51 6.14
C CYS A 61 -18.80 -0.19 6.79
N GLU A 62 -19.52 -1.21 7.25
CA GLU A 62 -20.81 -1.09 7.90
C GLU A 62 -20.71 -1.07 9.44
N VAL A 63 -19.48 -1.17 9.97
CA VAL A 63 -19.23 -1.43 11.39
C VAL A 63 -18.72 -0.19 12.12
N ASP A 64 -19.27 0.10 13.31
CA ASP A 64 -18.68 0.99 14.30
C ASP A 64 -17.94 0.15 15.38
N LEU A 65 -16.62 0.28 15.43
CA LEU A 65 -15.76 -0.54 16.30
C LEU A 65 -15.68 -0.10 17.75
N ASP A 66 -15.78 1.18 18.02
CA ASP A 66 -15.31 1.79 19.28
C ASP A 66 -15.87 1.14 20.53
N ARG A 67 -17.06 0.58 20.45
CA ARG A 67 -17.76 0.02 21.61
C ARG A 67 -17.43 -1.43 21.92
N ARG A 68 -16.71 -2.15 21.04
CA ARG A 68 -16.52 -3.61 21.17
C ARG A 68 -15.07 -4.08 21.02
N ILE A 69 -14.12 -3.16 20.99
CA ILE A 69 -12.69 -3.51 20.77
C ILE A 69 -12.18 -4.53 21.81
N ALA A 70 -12.55 -4.38 23.08
CA ALA A 70 -12.09 -5.28 24.14
C ALA A 70 -12.56 -6.72 23.91
N ASP A 71 -13.84 -6.89 23.57
CA ASP A 71 -14.44 -8.20 23.31
C ASP A 71 -13.83 -8.84 22.05
N LEU A 72 -13.63 -8.04 21.00
CA LEU A 72 -13.03 -8.50 19.73
C LEU A 72 -11.59 -8.93 19.93
N ARG A 73 -10.80 -8.21 20.73
CA ARG A 73 -9.42 -8.60 21.08
C ARG A 73 -9.37 -9.92 21.82
N GLN A 74 -10.29 -10.14 22.75
CA GLN A 74 -10.36 -11.40 23.52
C GLN A 74 -10.74 -12.59 22.62
N GLU A 75 -11.64 -12.40 21.67
CA GLU A 75 -12.18 -13.48 20.83
C GLU A 75 -11.31 -13.77 19.59
N TYR A 76 -10.81 -12.72 18.90
CA TYR A 76 -10.10 -12.83 17.62
C TYR A 76 -8.60 -12.48 17.69
N GLY A 77 -8.14 -11.97 18.83
CA GLY A 77 -6.77 -11.53 19.03
C GLY A 77 -6.47 -10.12 18.49
N ASP A 78 -5.32 -9.60 18.87
CA ASP A 78 -4.89 -8.24 18.52
C ASP A 78 -4.71 -8.05 17.02
N ARG A 79 -4.19 -9.06 16.30
CA ARG A 79 -3.93 -8.96 14.85
C ARG A 79 -5.19 -8.73 14.04
N ALA A 80 -6.28 -9.43 14.33
CA ALA A 80 -7.55 -9.24 13.64
C ALA A 80 -8.11 -7.83 13.87
N VAL A 81 -8.01 -7.31 15.09
CA VAL A 81 -8.43 -5.94 15.42
C VAL A 81 -7.55 -4.91 14.71
N LEU A 82 -6.22 -5.09 14.70
CA LEU A 82 -5.30 -4.20 13.99
C LEU A 82 -5.61 -4.14 12.48
N ARG A 83 -5.91 -5.29 11.85
CA ARG A 83 -6.33 -5.34 10.45
C ARG A 83 -7.63 -4.58 10.18
N CYS A 84 -8.57 -4.62 11.11
CA CYS A 84 -9.79 -3.80 11.03
C CYS A 84 -9.46 -2.31 11.17
N VAL A 85 -8.61 -1.92 12.12
CA VAL A 85 -8.14 -0.53 12.27
C VAL A 85 -7.48 -0.03 10.97
N HIS A 86 -6.61 -0.86 10.35
CA HIS A 86 -6.06 -0.53 9.04
C HIS A 86 -7.15 -0.28 8.00
N TYR A 87 -8.17 -1.14 7.93
CA TYR A 87 -9.23 -1.03 6.94
C TYR A 87 -9.94 0.33 6.99
N TRP A 88 -10.36 0.79 8.18
CA TRP A 88 -11.03 2.10 8.30
C TRP A 88 -10.08 3.26 8.01
N PHE A 89 -8.86 3.18 8.56
CA PHE A 89 -7.86 4.21 8.34
C PHE A 89 -7.50 4.34 6.86
N GLU A 90 -7.33 3.21 6.15
CA GLU A 90 -7.00 3.22 4.72
C GLU A 90 -8.14 3.75 3.85
N ASN A 91 -9.41 3.50 4.20
CA ASN A 91 -10.54 4.10 3.47
C ASN A 91 -10.53 5.64 3.58
N ASP A 92 -10.34 6.20 4.78
CA ASP A 92 -10.19 7.65 4.98
C ASP A 92 -8.99 8.19 4.18
N LEU A 93 -7.86 7.49 4.22
CA LEU A 93 -6.67 7.89 3.45
C LEU A 93 -6.89 7.85 1.93
N VAL A 94 -7.67 6.89 1.42
CA VAL A 94 -8.01 6.82 -0.01
C VAL A 94 -8.81 8.04 -0.44
N ASP A 95 -9.84 8.41 0.32
CA ASP A 95 -10.68 9.57 0.01
C ASP A 95 -9.86 10.87 0.06
N ARG A 96 -9.07 11.07 1.10
CA ARG A 96 -8.21 12.26 1.24
C ARG A 96 -7.11 12.33 0.18
N ARG A 97 -6.51 11.19 -0.21
CA ARG A 97 -5.56 11.15 -1.34
C ARG A 97 -6.23 11.50 -2.66
N TRP A 98 -7.46 11.04 -2.85
CA TRP A 98 -8.25 11.41 -4.03
C TRP A 98 -8.50 12.92 -4.08
N GLU A 99 -8.92 13.53 -2.97
CA GLU A 99 -9.12 14.98 -2.86
C GLU A 99 -7.83 15.75 -3.15
N ALA A 100 -6.71 15.34 -2.55
CA ALA A 100 -5.39 15.95 -2.78
C ALA A 100 -5.00 15.93 -4.26
N LEU A 101 -5.22 14.79 -4.97
CA LEU A 101 -4.93 14.70 -6.40
C LEU A 101 -5.86 15.58 -7.24
N GLN A 102 -7.13 15.74 -6.87
CA GLN A 102 -8.07 16.60 -7.60
C GLN A 102 -7.66 18.07 -7.58
N ILE A 103 -7.08 18.54 -6.48
CA ILE A 103 -6.64 19.94 -6.33
C ILE A 103 -5.15 20.14 -6.62
N GLY A 104 -4.43 19.06 -6.98
CA GLY A 104 -2.99 19.12 -7.28
C GLY A 104 -2.09 19.31 -6.05
N ASP A 105 -2.58 19.01 -4.84
CA ASP A 105 -1.79 19.06 -3.60
C ASP A 105 -0.93 17.79 -3.47
N ILE A 106 0.23 17.81 -4.13
CA ILE A 106 1.15 16.67 -4.13
C ILE A 106 1.76 16.42 -2.74
N ASP A 107 1.99 17.46 -1.96
CA ASP A 107 2.56 17.32 -0.62
C ASP A 107 1.58 16.60 0.32
N ALA A 108 0.30 16.96 0.28
CA ALA A 108 -0.74 16.22 1.00
C ALA A 108 -0.82 14.76 0.52
N PHE A 109 -0.81 14.51 -0.80
CA PHE A 109 -0.82 13.15 -1.35
C PHE A 109 0.36 12.31 -0.85
N LEU A 110 1.59 12.86 -0.86
CA LEU A 110 2.80 12.16 -0.39
C LEU A 110 2.74 11.89 1.12
N ASN A 111 2.28 12.86 1.92
CA ASN A 111 2.08 12.68 3.37
C ASN A 111 1.08 11.55 3.67
N LEU A 112 -0.06 11.55 2.99
CA LEU A 112 -1.09 10.51 3.12
C LEU A 112 -0.60 9.15 2.62
N THR A 113 0.26 9.12 1.59
CA THR A 113 0.90 7.89 1.10
C THR A 113 1.86 7.31 2.13
N ARG A 114 2.65 8.13 2.84
CA ARG A 114 3.49 7.69 3.97
C ARG A 114 2.64 7.14 5.11
N ALA A 115 1.55 7.82 5.46
CA ALA A 115 0.62 7.35 6.49
C ALA A 115 0.01 5.99 6.13
N SER A 116 -0.37 5.78 4.86
CA SER A 116 -0.83 4.51 4.33
C SER A 116 0.25 3.41 4.41
N GLY A 117 1.50 3.73 4.08
CA GLY A 117 2.64 2.81 4.22
C GLY A 117 2.87 2.38 5.66
N ALA A 118 2.85 3.33 6.59
CA ALA A 118 2.97 3.05 8.03
C ALA A 118 1.82 2.18 8.54
N SER A 119 0.58 2.48 8.14
CA SER A 119 -0.59 1.68 8.49
C SER A 119 -0.50 0.25 7.94
N SER A 120 -0.03 0.07 6.70
CA SER A 120 0.22 -1.25 6.11
C SER A 120 1.24 -2.04 6.94
N ALA A 121 2.34 -1.43 7.34
CA ALA A 121 3.40 -2.10 8.08
C ALA A 121 2.97 -2.45 9.52
N MET A 122 2.34 -1.50 10.23
CA MET A 122 2.03 -1.65 11.65
C MET A 122 0.72 -2.38 11.92
N TYR A 123 -0.32 -2.11 11.12
CA TYR A 123 -1.67 -2.59 11.41
C TYR A 123 -2.09 -3.75 10.50
N LEU A 124 -1.93 -3.61 9.18
CA LEU A 124 -2.22 -4.71 8.26
C LEU A 124 -1.22 -5.85 8.38
N GLN A 125 0.03 -5.51 8.67
CA GLN A 125 1.16 -6.44 8.82
C GLN A 125 1.39 -7.27 7.55
N ASN A 126 1.35 -6.62 6.40
CA ASN A 126 1.49 -7.24 5.08
C ASN A 126 2.89 -7.06 4.46
N VAL A 127 3.86 -6.58 5.22
CA VAL A 127 5.24 -6.37 4.74
C VAL A 127 6.11 -7.61 4.89
N ALA A 128 5.78 -8.50 5.85
CA ALA A 128 6.45 -9.78 6.06
C ALA A 128 5.45 -10.78 6.66
N ALA A 129 5.52 -12.04 6.24
CA ALA A 129 4.70 -13.13 6.80
C ALA A 129 5.08 -13.39 8.26
N GLU A 130 6.38 -13.40 8.54
CA GLU A 130 6.94 -13.53 9.88
C GLU A 130 8.00 -12.45 10.10
N LEU A 131 8.06 -11.90 11.32
CA LEU A 131 9.11 -10.98 11.73
C LEU A 131 10.37 -11.76 12.12
N GLY A 132 10.94 -12.47 11.13
CA GLY A 132 12.18 -13.20 11.26
C GLY A 132 13.40 -12.37 10.85
N ARG A 133 14.51 -13.07 10.58
CA ARG A 133 15.75 -12.45 10.13
C ARG A 133 15.62 -11.88 8.69
N GLU A 134 14.87 -12.56 7.84
CA GLU A 134 14.68 -12.21 6.45
C GLU A 134 13.41 -11.36 6.28
N GLN A 135 13.56 -10.08 6.01
CA GLN A 135 12.46 -9.11 5.85
C GLN A 135 12.72 -8.22 4.62
N PRO A 136 12.75 -8.77 3.41
CA PRO A 136 13.21 -8.05 2.23
C PRO A 136 12.37 -6.81 1.89
N ALA A 137 11.06 -6.88 1.98
CA ALA A 137 10.19 -5.73 1.70
C ALA A 137 10.35 -4.60 2.74
N MET A 138 10.45 -4.96 4.04
CA MET A 138 10.70 -3.98 5.10
C MET A 138 12.08 -3.34 4.94
N CYS A 139 13.10 -4.13 4.60
CA CYS A 139 14.43 -3.62 4.32
C CYS A 139 14.42 -2.65 3.15
N ALA A 140 13.78 -3.01 2.03
CA ALA A 140 13.67 -2.14 0.85
C ALA A 140 12.94 -0.83 1.17
N LEU A 141 11.86 -0.87 1.99
CA LEU A 141 11.15 0.33 2.45
C LEU A 141 12.06 1.24 3.27
N GLY A 142 12.77 0.69 4.27
CA GLY A 142 13.68 1.47 5.11
C GLY A 142 14.81 2.11 4.31
N LEU A 143 15.38 1.38 3.34
CA LEU A 143 16.41 1.90 2.44
C LEU A 143 15.86 3.01 1.53
N ALA A 144 14.67 2.83 0.97
CA ALA A 144 14.02 3.84 0.14
C ALA A 144 13.74 5.12 0.95
N GLU A 145 13.18 5.00 2.14
CA GLU A 145 12.90 6.13 3.01
C GLU A 145 14.17 6.87 3.45
N HIS A 146 15.25 6.13 3.71
CA HIS A 146 16.56 6.73 4.02
C HIS A 146 17.05 7.65 2.90
N ILE A 147 16.97 7.22 1.63
CA ILE A 147 17.36 8.06 0.49
C ILE A 147 16.40 9.23 0.30
N LEU A 148 15.08 8.97 0.40
CA LEU A 148 14.05 10.00 0.20
C LEU A 148 14.14 11.10 1.25
N ASN A 149 14.57 10.80 2.47
CA ASN A 149 14.73 11.73 3.57
C ASN A 149 13.55 12.72 3.71
N GLY A 150 12.33 12.21 3.66
CA GLY A 150 11.09 12.98 3.77
C GLY A 150 10.66 13.75 2.51
N ARG A 151 11.44 13.75 1.43
CA ARG A 151 11.14 14.47 0.18
C ARG A 151 10.17 13.74 -0.75
N GLY A 152 9.91 12.48 -0.50
CA GLY A 152 9.02 11.61 -1.27
C GLY A 152 8.21 10.69 -0.38
N ALA A 153 7.67 9.62 -0.92
CA ALA A 153 6.94 8.62 -0.14
C ALA A 153 7.19 7.21 -0.69
N ALA A 154 7.31 6.22 0.19
CA ALA A 154 7.37 4.82 -0.18
C ALA A 154 6.33 4.00 0.58
N ARG A 155 5.84 2.93 -0.05
CA ARG A 155 4.94 1.96 0.56
C ARG A 155 4.96 0.62 -0.17
N ILE A 156 4.38 -0.40 0.43
CA ILE A 156 4.09 -1.66 -0.24
C ILE A 156 3.24 -1.41 -1.49
N HIS A 157 3.57 -2.07 -2.60
CA HIS A 157 2.80 -2.07 -3.83
C HIS A 157 1.84 -3.28 -3.85
N GLY A 158 0.55 -3.01 -4.01
CA GLY A 158 -0.49 -4.04 -4.00
C GLY A 158 -0.78 -4.64 -2.62
N GLY A 159 -1.11 -5.91 -2.57
CA GLY A 159 -1.58 -6.60 -1.36
C GLY A 159 -0.49 -6.96 -0.33
N GLY A 160 0.76 -6.74 -0.65
CA GLY A 160 1.87 -7.07 0.23
C GLY A 160 2.40 -8.50 0.09
N PHE A 161 3.27 -8.92 1.00
CA PHE A 161 4.00 -10.20 1.04
C PHE A 161 4.84 -10.54 -0.20
N GLY A 162 4.72 -9.78 -1.29
CA GLY A 162 5.26 -10.06 -2.61
C GLY A 162 6.52 -9.32 -2.99
N GLY A 163 7.14 -8.68 -2.05
CA GLY A 163 8.46 -8.11 -2.27
C GLY A 163 8.54 -6.99 -3.31
N THR A 164 7.44 -6.33 -3.64
CA THR A 164 7.46 -5.11 -4.46
C THR A 164 6.98 -3.93 -3.63
N ILE A 165 7.77 -2.86 -3.66
CA ILE A 165 7.39 -1.56 -3.09
C ILE A 165 7.26 -0.52 -4.19
N GLN A 166 6.48 0.52 -3.96
CA GLN A 166 6.41 1.70 -4.81
C GLN A 166 6.95 2.92 -4.07
N ALA A 167 7.62 3.80 -4.82
CA ALA A 167 8.11 5.06 -4.29
C ALA A 167 7.77 6.20 -5.25
N PHE A 168 7.37 7.35 -4.69
CA PHE A 168 7.26 8.62 -5.38
C PHE A 168 8.53 9.40 -5.08
N VAL A 169 9.40 9.52 -6.06
CA VAL A 169 10.76 10.01 -5.91
C VAL A 169 10.91 11.38 -6.59
N PRO A 170 11.44 12.41 -5.92
CA PRO A 170 11.71 13.69 -6.57
C PRO A 170 12.58 13.53 -7.82
N LEU A 171 12.25 14.26 -8.91
CA LEU A 171 12.92 14.12 -10.20
C LEU A 171 14.41 14.47 -10.14
N ASP A 172 14.80 15.38 -9.26
CA ASP A 172 16.20 15.79 -9.08
C ASP A 172 17.11 14.72 -8.48
N ILE A 173 16.52 13.68 -7.84
CA ILE A 173 17.29 12.58 -7.24
C ILE A 173 16.93 11.21 -7.82
N VAL A 174 16.00 11.10 -8.78
CA VAL A 174 15.46 9.80 -9.22
C VAL A 174 16.52 8.85 -9.75
N ASP A 175 17.48 9.34 -10.54
CA ASP A 175 18.54 8.49 -11.11
C ASP A 175 19.51 8.02 -10.02
N ALA A 176 19.89 8.90 -9.09
CA ALA A 176 20.71 8.54 -7.94
C ALA A 176 19.97 7.57 -7.01
N PHE A 177 18.67 7.76 -6.80
CA PHE A 177 17.82 6.86 -6.02
C PHE A 177 17.82 5.46 -6.62
N ILE A 178 17.55 5.33 -7.93
CA ILE A 178 17.53 4.04 -8.64
C ILE A 178 18.92 3.38 -8.56
N ALA A 179 19.98 4.12 -8.85
CA ALA A 179 21.34 3.57 -8.79
C ALA A 179 21.70 3.07 -7.38
N GLN A 180 21.31 3.79 -6.33
CA GLN A 180 21.58 3.41 -4.95
C GLN A 180 20.75 2.19 -4.52
N MET A 181 19.45 2.15 -4.85
CA MET A 181 18.59 0.99 -4.57
C MET A 181 19.11 -0.26 -5.31
N ASP A 182 19.49 -0.12 -6.59
CA ASP A 182 20.04 -1.21 -7.38
C ASP A 182 21.39 -1.71 -6.83
N ALA A 183 22.22 -0.82 -6.29
CA ALA A 183 23.47 -1.21 -5.64
C ALA A 183 23.22 -2.05 -4.37
N TRP A 184 22.13 -1.81 -3.65
CA TRP A 184 21.80 -2.52 -2.41
C TRP A 184 20.98 -3.78 -2.64
N LEU A 185 20.04 -3.77 -3.61
CA LEU A 185 19.06 -4.84 -3.82
C LEU A 185 19.35 -5.70 -5.07
N GLY A 186 20.30 -5.29 -5.89
CA GLY A 186 20.67 -5.93 -7.15
C GLY A 186 20.28 -5.10 -8.37
N VAL A 187 21.12 -5.15 -9.38
CA VAL A 187 20.97 -4.38 -10.63
C VAL A 187 19.62 -4.69 -11.30
N GLY A 188 18.86 -3.64 -11.61
CA GLY A 188 17.54 -3.73 -12.25
C GLY A 188 16.41 -4.06 -11.28
N SER A 189 16.64 -4.00 -9.96
CA SER A 189 15.59 -4.10 -8.94
C SER A 189 14.63 -2.93 -9.00
N SER A 190 15.11 -1.74 -9.40
CA SER A 190 14.34 -0.50 -9.40
C SER A 190 14.08 -0.02 -10.82
N ARG A 191 12.82 0.36 -11.09
CA ARG A 191 12.43 0.88 -12.41
C ARG A 191 11.46 2.03 -12.29
N ARG A 192 11.73 3.09 -13.08
CA ARG A 192 10.79 4.21 -13.26
C ARG A 192 9.62 3.77 -14.14
N HIS A 193 8.42 4.18 -13.76
CA HIS A 193 7.17 3.90 -14.47
C HIS A 193 6.38 5.17 -14.68
N LYS A 194 5.58 5.19 -15.75
CA LYS A 194 4.53 6.18 -15.96
C LYS A 194 3.16 5.54 -15.80
N VAL A 195 2.22 6.29 -15.26
CA VAL A 195 0.81 5.88 -15.24
C VAL A 195 0.28 6.02 -16.66
N SER A 196 -0.23 4.91 -17.23
CA SER A 196 -0.79 4.91 -18.58
C SER A 196 -2.22 5.46 -18.56
N ASP A 197 -2.56 6.27 -19.54
CA ASP A 197 -3.94 6.70 -19.84
C ASP A 197 -4.80 5.59 -20.47
N LYS A 198 -4.13 4.53 -20.94
CA LYS A 198 -4.75 3.35 -21.56
C LYS A 198 -4.75 2.18 -20.58
N GLY A 199 -5.87 1.47 -20.52
CA GLY A 199 -5.93 0.18 -19.85
C GLY A 199 -5.10 -0.89 -20.58
N ALA A 200 -5.26 -2.16 -20.18
CA ALA A 200 -4.61 -3.27 -20.87
C ALA A 200 -5.03 -3.31 -22.36
N TYR A 201 -4.05 -3.36 -23.25
CA TYR A 201 -4.30 -3.48 -24.69
C TYR A 201 -3.32 -4.49 -25.30
N ALA A 202 -3.76 -5.16 -26.37
CA ALA A 202 -2.91 -5.98 -27.21
C ALA A 202 -2.60 -5.24 -28.52
N ALA A 203 -1.34 -5.23 -28.94
CA ALA A 203 -0.92 -4.78 -30.25
C ALA A 203 -0.33 -5.97 -31.00
N TRP A 204 -0.78 -6.18 -32.24
CA TRP A 204 -0.14 -7.13 -33.15
C TRP A 204 1.03 -6.40 -33.83
N LEU A 205 2.20 -6.96 -33.72
CA LEU A 205 3.43 -6.50 -34.39
C LEU A 205 3.50 -7.10 -35.79
#